data_ead4bcf0f35e3d1bc38941761a284748
#
_entry.id   ead4bcf0f35e3d1bc38941761a284748
#
_cell.length_a   1.000
_cell.length_b   1.000
_cell.length_c   1.000
_cell.angle_alpha   90.00
_cell.angle_beta   90.00
_cell.angle_gamma   90.00
#
_symmetry.space_group_name_H-M   'P 1'
#
loop_
_entity.id
_entity.type
_entity.pdbx_description
1 polymer ?
#
loop_
_entity_poly.entity_id
_entity_poly.type
_entity_poly.pdbx_seq_one_letter_code
_entity_poly.pdbx_strand_id
1 'polypeptide(L)'
;MQPGFQVLKRRHAVGKEWVDKFASIPVANISDSMSRLNSGSARLRPMHAGGPLCGPAVTVKSAPGDNLMTHMALNLAVEGDVLVVDAGGDLTNAIIGERMCAYCIAKKFAGIVIHGAVRDSGWIRQQRVPVYACGVTHQGPYKKRPEEV
;
A
#
# COMPACT_ATOMS: atom_id res chain seq x y z
N MET A 1 14.97 0.58 22.60
CA MET A 1 14.11 0.53 21.39
C MET A 1 12.72 0.13 21.88
N GLN A 2 11.71 0.92 21.61
CA GLN A 2 10.35 0.61 22.09
C GLN A 2 9.82 -0.63 21.35
N PRO A 3 9.21 -1.59 22.05
CA PRO A 3 8.61 -2.75 21.39
C PRO A 3 7.58 -2.31 20.34
N GLY A 4 7.65 -2.90 19.14
CA GLY A 4 6.72 -2.62 18.06
C GLY A 4 7.04 -1.42 17.15
N PHE A 5 8.01 -0.56 17.50
CA PHE A 5 8.45 0.53 16.63
C PHE A 5 9.81 0.18 16.00
N GLN A 6 9.80 -0.21 14.74
CA GLN A 6 11.02 -0.54 14.00
C GLN A 6 10.99 0.08 12.59
N VAL A 7 12.08 0.72 12.21
CA VAL A 7 12.33 1.15 10.83
C VAL A 7 13.57 0.40 10.35
N LEU A 8 13.36 -0.57 9.48
CA LEU A 8 14.43 -1.43 8.98
C LEU A 8 15.03 -0.87 7.69
N LYS A 9 16.33 -1.01 7.56
CA LYS A 9 17.01 -0.68 6.30
C LYS A 9 16.59 -1.67 5.23
N ARG A 10 16.12 -1.16 4.07
CA ARG A 10 15.84 -1.98 2.89
C ARG A 10 17.14 -2.67 2.44
N ARG A 11 17.13 -3.99 2.40
CA ARG A 11 18.30 -4.80 2.00
C ARG A 11 18.28 -5.15 0.51
N HIS A 12 17.07 -5.33 -0.06
CA HIS A 12 16.89 -5.74 -1.45
C HIS A 12 15.75 -4.96 -2.09
N ALA A 13 15.88 -4.68 -3.36
CA ALA A 13 14.80 -4.20 -4.22
C ALA A 13 14.83 -5.01 -5.52
N VAL A 14 13.66 -5.30 -6.06
CA VAL A 14 13.54 -5.95 -7.35
C VAL A 14 14.06 -5.01 -8.43
N GLY A 15 14.93 -5.50 -9.31
CA GLY A 15 15.46 -4.73 -10.43
C GLY A 15 14.40 -4.42 -11.48
N LYS A 16 14.62 -3.31 -12.21
CA LYS A 16 13.70 -2.85 -13.25
C LYS A 16 13.38 -3.91 -14.30
N GLU A 17 14.34 -4.75 -14.66
CA GLU A 17 14.16 -5.84 -15.62
C GLU A 17 13.04 -6.82 -15.24
N TRP A 18 12.91 -7.11 -13.95
CA TRP A 18 11.85 -7.97 -13.43
C TRP A 18 10.50 -7.25 -13.40
N VAL A 19 10.50 -5.98 -13.02
CA VAL A 19 9.28 -5.15 -13.07
C VAL A 19 8.73 -5.12 -14.49
N ASP A 20 9.57 -4.87 -15.49
CA ASP A 20 9.18 -4.82 -16.89
C ASP A 20 8.63 -6.18 -17.40
N LYS A 21 9.24 -7.29 -16.99
CA LYS A 21 8.76 -8.64 -17.32
C LYS A 21 7.38 -8.94 -16.71
N PHE A 22 7.19 -8.62 -15.43
CA PHE A 22 5.95 -8.93 -14.72
C PHE A 22 4.79 -7.98 -15.05
N ALA A 23 5.07 -6.75 -15.46
CA ALA A 23 4.04 -5.75 -15.76
C ALA A 23 3.03 -6.17 -16.84
N SER A 24 3.43 -7.06 -17.76
CA SER A 24 2.59 -7.58 -18.84
C SER A 24 1.90 -8.90 -18.53
N ILE A 25 2.21 -9.54 -17.41
CA ILE A 25 1.66 -10.85 -17.06
C ILE A 25 0.39 -10.67 -16.22
N PRO A 26 -0.74 -11.30 -16.64
CA PRO A 26 -1.94 -11.29 -15.80
C PRO A 26 -1.66 -11.89 -14.41
N VAL A 27 -2.11 -11.22 -13.35
CA VAL A 27 -1.83 -11.64 -11.97
C VAL A 27 -2.37 -13.05 -11.65
N ALA A 28 -3.44 -13.46 -12.30
CA ALA A 28 -3.98 -14.82 -12.16
C ALA A 28 -2.97 -15.89 -12.63
N ASN A 29 -2.28 -15.64 -13.75
CA ASN A 29 -1.25 -16.55 -14.24
C ASN A 29 -0.04 -16.64 -13.30
N ILE A 30 0.33 -15.51 -12.68
CA ILE A 30 1.38 -15.50 -11.64
C ILE A 30 0.94 -16.35 -10.44
N SER A 31 -0.29 -16.15 -9.96
CA SER A 31 -0.84 -16.92 -8.83
C SER A 31 -0.89 -18.42 -9.13
N ASP A 32 -1.34 -18.81 -10.33
CA ASP A 32 -1.38 -20.20 -10.76
C ASP A 32 0.02 -20.84 -10.79
N SER A 33 1.01 -20.11 -11.32
CA SER A 33 2.42 -20.54 -11.34
C SER A 33 3.03 -20.70 -9.95
N MET A 34 2.49 -20.00 -8.96
CA MET A 34 2.87 -20.10 -7.55
C MET A 34 2.03 -21.13 -6.78
N SER A 35 1.36 -22.05 -7.47
CA SER A 35 0.48 -23.05 -6.88
C SER A 35 -0.64 -22.47 -6.03
N ARG A 36 -1.03 -21.24 -6.27
CA ARG A 36 -2.08 -20.48 -5.54
C ARG A 36 -1.80 -20.27 -4.04
N LEU A 37 -0.55 -20.46 -3.61
CA LEU A 37 -0.20 -20.42 -2.17
C LEU A 37 -0.07 -18.99 -1.62
N ASN A 38 0.31 -18.03 -2.46
CA ASN A 38 0.61 -16.66 -2.03
C ASN A 38 -0.18 -15.67 -2.88
N SER A 39 -1.43 -15.42 -2.51
CA SER A 39 -2.28 -14.44 -3.16
C SER A 39 -2.72 -13.36 -2.19
N GLY A 40 -3.00 -12.17 -2.70
CA GLY A 40 -3.63 -11.10 -1.95
C GLY A 40 -5.05 -11.48 -1.51
N SER A 41 -5.52 -10.84 -0.45
CA SER A 41 -6.90 -11.04 0.03
C SER A 41 -7.92 -10.66 -1.04
N ALA A 42 -8.96 -11.47 -1.19
CA ALA A 42 -10.13 -11.15 -2.02
C ALA A 42 -10.88 -9.88 -1.56
N ARG A 43 -10.59 -9.39 -0.36
CA ARG A 43 -11.12 -8.10 0.14
C ARG A 43 -10.45 -6.88 -0.52
N LEU A 44 -9.25 -7.02 -1.06
CA LEU A 44 -8.57 -5.94 -1.78
C LEU A 44 -9.32 -5.63 -3.08
N ARG A 45 -9.75 -4.40 -3.23
CA ARG A 45 -10.47 -3.89 -4.41
C ARG A 45 -9.78 -2.66 -4.98
N PRO A 46 -9.82 -2.45 -6.29
CA PRO A 46 -9.30 -1.23 -6.89
C PRO A 46 -10.15 -0.03 -6.46
N MET A 47 -9.50 1.01 -5.97
CA MET A 47 -10.09 2.32 -5.64
C MET A 47 -9.86 3.34 -6.75
N HIS A 48 -9.06 2.99 -7.75
CA HIS A 48 -8.71 3.76 -8.94
C HIS A 48 -9.53 3.30 -10.16
N ALA A 49 -9.48 4.09 -11.24
CA ALA A 49 -10.26 3.80 -12.45
C ALA A 49 -9.69 2.68 -13.33
N GLY A 50 -8.45 2.26 -13.10
CA GLY A 50 -7.81 1.19 -13.86
C GLY A 50 -6.32 1.41 -14.04
N GLY A 51 -5.64 0.38 -14.53
CA GLY A 51 -4.20 0.36 -14.76
C GLY A 51 -3.51 -0.75 -13.95
N PRO A 52 -2.39 -1.26 -14.46
CA PRO A 52 -1.62 -2.27 -13.77
C PRO A 52 -0.88 -1.67 -12.56
N LEU A 53 -0.72 -2.48 -11.51
CA LEU A 53 0.15 -2.18 -10.38
C LEU A 53 1.33 -3.15 -10.42
N CYS A 54 2.53 -2.64 -10.64
CA CYS A 54 3.74 -3.44 -10.66
C CYS A 54 4.93 -2.58 -10.23
N GLY A 55 5.70 -3.05 -9.26
CA GLY A 55 6.89 -2.38 -8.76
C GLY A 55 7.46 -3.06 -7.52
N PRO A 56 8.66 -2.67 -7.09
CA PRO A 56 9.26 -3.16 -5.86
C PRO A 56 8.43 -2.77 -4.64
N ALA A 57 8.14 -3.71 -3.75
CA ALA A 57 7.34 -3.43 -2.56
C ALA A 57 8.15 -2.77 -1.45
N VAL A 58 7.57 -1.71 -0.85
CA VAL A 58 7.93 -1.20 0.47
C VAL A 58 6.82 -1.62 1.42
N THR A 59 7.13 -2.56 2.30
CA THR A 59 6.15 -3.17 3.19
C THR A 59 6.10 -2.47 4.54
N VAL A 60 4.89 -2.29 5.05
CA VAL A 60 4.60 -1.61 6.32
C VAL A 60 3.63 -2.44 7.13
N LYS A 61 3.94 -2.66 8.39
CA LYS A 61 2.98 -3.13 9.38
C LYS A 61 2.53 -1.93 10.20
N SER A 62 1.24 -1.59 10.15
CA SER A 62 0.62 -0.55 10.96
C SER A 62 -0.34 -1.17 11.98
N ALA A 63 -0.48 -0.54 13.12
CA ALA A 63 -1.60 -0.83 14.01
C ALA A 63 -2.93 -0.48 13.30
N PRO A 64 -4.01 -1.21 13.56
CA PRO A 64 -5.33 -0.87 13.03
C PRO A 64 -5.70 0.58 13.36
N GLY A 65 -6.16 1.31 12.35
CA GLY A 65 -6.56 2.72 12.49
C GLY A 65 -5.43 3.74 12.68
N ASP A 66 -4.16 3.32 12.65
CA ASP A 66 -2.99 4.18 12.80
C ASP A 66 -2.17 4.27 11.51
N ASN A 67 -1.65 5.45 11.16
CA ASN A 67 -0.85 5.61 9.96
C ASN A 67 0.56 6.19 10.19
N LEU A 68 1.05 6.19 11.42
CA LEU A 68 2.39 6.71 11.72
C LEU A 68 3.47 5.97 10.90
N MET A 69 3.44 4.63 10.91
CA MET A 69 4.42 3.83 10.18
C MET A 69 4.28 3.99 8.66
N THR A 70 3.06 4.22 8.17
CA THR A 70 2.82 4.55 6.76
C THR A 70 3.48 5.87 6.37
N HIS A 71 3.41 6.90 7.21
CA HIS A 71 4.15 8.16 6.98
C HIS A 71 5.66 7.95 6.96
N MET A 72 6.20 7.12 7.86
CA MET A 72 7.64 6.80 7.85
C MET A 72 8.05 6.13 6.54
N ALA A 73 7.26 5.16 6.08
CA ALA A 73 7.53 4.46 4.82
C ALA A 73 7.47 5.37 3.59
N LEU A 74 6.57 6.35 3.55
CA LEU A 74 6.51 7.34 2.47
C LEU A 74 7.82 8.12 2.31
N ASN A 75 8.53 8.38 3.42
CA ASN A 75 9.82 9.08 3.37
C ASN A 75 10.95 8.17 2.86
N LEU A 76 10.86 6.87 3.12
CA LEU A 76 11.89 5.88 2.77
C LEU A 76 11.74 5.33 1.34
N ALA A 77 10.50 5.31 0.82
CA ALA A 77 10.21 4.81 -0.50
C ALA A 77 10.75 5.75 -1.59
N VAL A 78 11.13 5.17 -2.71
CA VAL A 78 11.70 5.87 -3.88
C VAL A 78 10.79 5.75 -5.10
N GLU A 79 11.10 6.47 -6.17
CA GLU A 79 10.40 6.40 -7.46
C GLU A 79 10.26 4.96 -7.94
N GLY A 80 9.10 4.56 -8.40
CA GLY A 80 8.77 3.22 -8.89
C GLY A 80 8.37 2.21 -7.82
N ASP A 81 8.50 2.54 -6.53
CA ASP A 81 8.07 1.65 -5.46
C ASP A 81 6.54 1.52 -5.37
N VAL A 82 6.10 0.36 -4.89
CA VAL A 82 4.72 0.12 -4.45
C VAL A 82 4.68 0.14 -2.92
N LEU A 83 3.88 1.03 -2.35
CA LEU A 83 3.63 1.07 -0.92
C LEU A 83 2.63 -0.02 -0.54
N VAL A 84 3.02 -0.98 0.29
CA VAL A 84 2.17 -2.09 0.75
C VAL A 84 2.00 -2.02 2.26
N VAL A 85 0.79 -1.70 2.73
CA VAL A 85 0.49 -1.50 4.15
C VAL A 85 -0.45 -2.59 4.65
N ASP A 86 -0.02 -3.32 5.66
CA ASP A 86 -0.90 -4.18 6.45
C ASP A 86 -1.37 -3.43 7.70
N ALA A 87 -2.63 -3.02 7.69
CA ALA A 87 -3.32 -2.37 8.82
C ALA A 87 -4.36 -3.31 9.46
N GLY A 88 -4.12 -4.63 9.40
CA GLY A 88 -4.99 -5.64 10.00
C GLY A 88 -6.35 -5.82 9.32
N GLY A 89 -6.58 -5.22 8.17
CA GLY A 89 -7.89 -5.26 7.49
C GLY A 89 -8.98 -4.45 8.18
N ASP A 90 -8.62 -3.59 9.14
CA ASP A 90 -9.56 -2.69 9.82
C ASP A 90 -10.16 -1.67 8.86
N LEU A 91 -11.46 -1.44 8.98
CA LEU A 91 -12.21 -0.49 8.16
C LEU A 91 -12.75 0.70 8.95
N THR A 92 -12.46 0.77 10.24
CA THR A 92 -12.95 1.85 11.11
C THR A 92 -12.30 3.18 10.74
N ASN A 93 -10.97 3.18 10.57
CA ASN A 93 -10.22 4.38 10.22
C ASN A 93 -9.49 4.21 8.88
N ALA A 94 -9.54 5.24 8.07
CA ALA A 94 -8.76 5.28 6.82
C ALA A 94 -7.28 5.44 7.11
N ILE A 95 -6.45 4.63 6.48
CA ILE A 95 -4.97 4.72 6.61
C ILE A 95 -4.42 5.86 5.75
N ILE A 96 -4.96 6.01 4.54
CA ILE A 96 -4.56 7.07 3.59
C ILE A 96 -5.80 7.76 3.00
N GLY A 97 -5.57 8.94 2.43
CA GLY A 97 -6.54 9.69 1.66
C GLY A 97 -5.84 10.54 0.60
N GLU A 98 -6.54 11.52 0.05
CA GLU A 98 -6.09 12.40 -1.02
C GLU A 98 -4.65 12.91 -0.83
N ARG A 99 -4.35 13.52 0.33
CA ARG A 99 -3.05 14.17 0.56
C ARG A 99 -1.87 13.21 0.49
N MET A 100 -2.02 12.01 1.05
CA MET A 100 -0.96 10.99 1.01
C MET A 100 -0.84 10.37 -0.39
N CYS A 101 -1.96 10.15 -1.07
CA CYS A 101 -1.94 9.70 -2.46
C CYS A 101 -1.29 10.75 -3.38
N ALA A 102 -1.60 12.04 -3.21
CA ALA A 102 -0.95 13.12 -3.96
C ALA A 102 0.57 13.15 -3.73
N TYR A 103 1.02 12.90 -2.50
CA TYR A 103 2.44 12.77 -2.20
C TYR A 103 3.08 11.58 -2.92
N CYS A 104 2.41 10.42 -2.95
CA CYS A 104 2.89 9.24 -3.69
C CYS A 104 2.99 9.54 -5.20
N ILE A 105 2.02 10.26 -5.76
CA ILE A 105 2.04 10.68 -7.17
C ILE A 105 3.23 11.60 -7.44
N ALA A 106 3.45 12.60 -6.60
CA ALA A 106 4.58 13.53 -6.73
C ALA A 106 5.94 12.82 -6.64
N LYS A 107 6.04 11.78 -5.82
CA LYS A 107 7.21 10.90 -5.72
C LYS A 107 7.27 9.80 -6.78
N LYS A 108 6.30 9.75 -7.69
CA LYS A 108 6.19 8.78 -8.79
C LYS A 108 6.18 7.31 -8.30
N PHE A 109 5.44 7.01 -7.26
CA PHE A 109 5.21 5.64 -6.85
C PHE A 109 4.45 4.87 -7.93
N ALA A 110 4.77 3.58 -8.08
CA ALA A 110 4.07 2.70 -9.01
C ALA A 110 2.66 2.31 -8.53
N GLY A 111 2.40 2.42 -7.23
CA GLY A 111 1.07 2.17 -6.70
C GLY A 111 1.03 2.00 -5.17
N ILE A 112 -0.16 1.72 -4.67
CA ILE A 112 -0.45 1.64 -3.23
C ILE A 112 -1.38 0.46 -2.97
N VAL A 113 -1.07 -0.36 -1.96
CA VAL A 113 -1.92 -1.45 -1.48
C VAL A 113 -2.13 -1.28 0.02
N ILE A 114 -3.40 -1.19 0.46
CA ILE A 114 -3.77 -1.02 1.87
C ILE A 114 -4.66 -2.18 2.31
N HIS A 115 -4.13 -3.07 3.13
CA HIS A 115 -4.97 -4.04 3.85
C HIS A 115 -5.67 -3.33 5.02
N GLY A 116 -6.66 -2.54 4.68
CA GLY A 116 -7.40 -1.61 5.53
C GLY A 116 -8.29 -0.70 4.69
N ALA A 117 -8.73 0.42 5.25
CA ALA A 117 -9.57 1.39 4.57
C ALA A 117 -8.79 2.61 4.05
N VAL A 118 -9.36 3.25 3.04
CA VAL A 118 -8.94 4.57 2.54
C VAL A 118 -10.10 5.57 2.67
N ARG A 119 -9.81 6.87 2.55
CA ARG A 119 -10.82 7.92 2.38
C ARG A 119 -10.62 8.69 1.07
N ASP A 120 -11.46 9.65 0.80
CA ASP A 120 -11.40 10.51 -0.39
C ASP A 120 -11.40 9.69 -1.70
N SER A 121 -12.17 8.58 -1.72
CA SER A 121 -12.19 7.61 -2.83
C SER A 121 -12.63 8.22 -4.15
N GLY A 122 -13.48 9.27 -4.12
CA GLY A 122 -13.87 10.02 -5.32
C GLY A 122 -12.68 10.71 -5.98
N TRP A 123 -11.79 11.31 -5.19
CA TRP A 123 -10.55 11.90 -5.67
C TRP A 123 -9.56 10.82 -6.16
N ILE A 124 -9.35 9.75 -5.38
CA ILE A 124 -8.46 8.64 -5.74
C ILE A 124 -8.86 8.05 -7.10
N ARG A 125 -10.15 7.89 -7.36
CA ARG A 125 -10.67 7.33 -8.62
C ARG A 125 -10.30 8.16 -9.84
N GLN A 126 -10.07 9.45 -9.69
CA GLN A 126 -9.68 10.34 -10.78
C GLN A 126 -8.17 10.33 -11.06
N GLN A 127 -7.38 9.66 -10.21
CA GLN A 127 -5.94 9.61 -10.36
C GLN A 127 -5.49 8.41 -11.20
N ARG A 128 -4.28 8.50 -11.74
CA ARG A 128 -3.65 7.43 -12.53
C ARG A 128 -2.89 6.43 -11.67
N VAL A 129 -2.52 6.79 -10.42
CA VAL A 129 -1.80 5.88 -9.54
C VAL A 129 -2.73 4.76 -9.08
N PRO A 130 -2.35 3.48 -9.28
CA PRO A 130 -3.16 2.36 -8.80
C PRO A 130 -3.22 2.33 -7.27
N VAL A 131 -4.43 2.26 -6.72
CA VAL A 131 -4.68 2.12 -5.28
C VAL A 131 -5.62 0.94 -5.05
N TYR A 132 -5.19 -0.02 -4.23
CA TYR A 132 -6.02 -1.13 -3.78
C TYR A 132 -6.24 -1.03 -2.27
N ALA A 133 -7.49 -1.25 -1.82
CA ALA A 133 -7.85 -1.23 -0.40
C ALA A 133 -9.01 -2.20 -0.12
N CYS A 134 -9.24 -2.50 1.17
CA CYS A 134 -10.35 -3.35 1.59
C CYS A 134 -11.68 -2.62 1.71
N GLY A 135 -11.66 -1.28 1.82
CA GLY A 135 -12.88 -0.50 1.95
C GLY A 135 -12.62 1.00 2.01
N VAL A 136 -13.71 1.75 2.20
CA VAL A 136 -13.72 3.21 2.28
C VAL A 136 -14.39 3.63 3.59
N THR A 137 -13.79 4.59 4.30
CA THR A 137 -14.41 5.26 5.47
C THR A 137 -14.01 6.73 5.46
N HIS A 138 -14.84 7.59 6.02
CA HIS A 138 -14.52 9.02 6.17
C HIS A 138 -13.68 9.31 7.41
N GLN A 139 -13.66 8.38 8.40
CA GLN A 139 -12.95 8.58 9.65
C GLN A 139 -11.44 8.56 9.43
N GLY A 140 -10.76 9.61 9.86
CA GLY A 140 -9.31 9.75 9.73
C GLY A 140 -8.53 8.85 10.67
N PRO A 141 -7.25 8.58 10.35
CA PRO A 141 -6.39 7.74 11.17
C PRO A 141 -5.87 8.47 12.42
N TYR A 142 -5.49 7.69 13.40
CA TYR A 142 -4.64 8.15 14.50
C TYR A 142 -3.16 8.16 14.07
N LYS A 143 -2.33 8.82 14.88
CA LYS A 143 -0.87 8.80 14.82
C LYS A 143 -0.34 8.56 16.21
N LYS A 144 -0.78 7.47 16.80
CA LYS A 144 -0.41 7.08 18.16
C LYS A 144 0.82 6.19 18.09
N ARG A 145 1.64 6.29 19.12
CA ARG A 145 2.73 5.34 19.31
C ARG A 145 2.19 4.02 19.84
N PRO A 146 2.86 2.88 19.60
CA PRO A 146 2.47 1.56 20.11
C PRO A 146 2.30 1.49 21.64
N GLU A 147 2.71 2.50 22.36
CA GLU A 147 2.69 2.58 23.82
C GLU A 147 1.30 2.79 24.44
N GLU A 148 0.28 3.01 23.64
CA GLU A 148 -1.09 3.27 24.13
C GLU A 148 -2.03 2.07 23.97
N VAL A 149 -1.49 0.88 23.78
CA VAL A 149 -2.27 -0.37 23.73
C VAL A 149 -2.22 -1.05 25.08
#